data_7237b923a659d64802d01c8b828791ae
#
_entry.id   7237b923a659d64802d01c8b828791ae
#
_cell.length_a   1.000
_cell.length_b   1.000
_cell.length_c   1.000
_cell.angle_alpha   90.00
_cell.angle_beta   90.00
_cell.angle_gamma   90.00
#
_symmetry.space_group_name_H-M   'P 1'
#
loop_
_entity.id
_entity.type
_entity.pdbx_description
1 polymer ?
#
loop_
_entity_poly.entity_id
_entity_poly.type
_entity_poly.pdbx_seq_one_letter_code
_entity_poly.pdbx_strand_id
1 'polypeptide(L)'
;KVGERGELPEKPFSMICSVDEEDFMRGVEAAIKAGWVTKDDWILDTEPTDGQIQVAHKGRTWFELTITGITAHASNPWKGADAIAAMAEAISSIRKEIKACPKHHDLGISTVTFGQITGGYRPYVVPDSAKVWIDMRLVPPTDTAAAKAIVDRAIRKAEEEIPGVKGSYIITGDRPY
;
A
#
# COMPACT_ATOMS: atom_id res chain seq x y z
N LYS A 1 25.78 27.69 -5.86
CA LYS A 1 26.96 27.97 -5.01
C LYS A 1 28.26 27.33 -5.53
N VAL A 2 28.21 26.08 -6.08
CA VAL A 2 29.44 25.47 -6.69
C VAL A 2 29.85 26.27 -7.93
N GLY A 3 28.92 26.58 -8.82
CA GLY A 3 29.20 27.44 -10.00
C GLY A 3 29.61 28.86 -9.68
N GLU A 4 29.13 29.43 -8.56
CA GLU A 4 29.52 30.77 -8.10
C GLU A 4 31.00 30.84 -7.63
N ARG A 5 31.56 29.71 -7.20
CA ARG A 5 32.97 29.62 -6.80
C ARG A 5 33.91 29.35 -7.96
N GLY A 6 33.40 29.13 -9.18
CA GLY A 6 34.22 28.78 -10.33
C GLY A 6 34.89 27.40 -10.23
N GLU A 7 34.52 26.58 -9.26
CA GLU A 7 35.05 25.24 -9.07
C GLU A 7 34.14 24.23 -9.74
N LEU A 8 34.68 23.37 -10.58
CA LEU A 8 33.94 22.22 -11.13
C LEU A 8 34.14 21.01 -10.21
N PRO A 9 33.08 20.20 -9.99
CA PRO A 9 33.25 18.96 -9.24
C PRO A 9 34.18 18.01 -9.99
N GLU A 10 35.00 17.26 -9.25
CA GLU A 10 35.92 16.27 -9.82
C GLU A 10 35.22 15.15 -10.56
N LYS A 11 33.97 14.86 -10.15
CA LYS A 11 33.11 13.83 -10.77
C LYS A 11 31.93 14.51 -11.45
N PRO A 12 31.36 13.88 -12.50
CA PRO A 12 30.17 14.39 -13.15
C PRO A 12 29.01 14.55 -12.12
N PHE A 13 28.29 15.66 -12.24
CA PHE A 13 27.11 15.95 -11.46
C PHE A 13 25.93 16.12 -12.40
N SER A 14 24.87 15.35 -12.18
CA SER A 14 23.62 15.43 -12.93
C SER A 14 22.47 15.79 -11.99
N MET A 15 21.57 16.65 -12.43
CA MET A 15 20.34 16.97 -11.74
C MET A 15 19.17 16.44 -12.58
N ILE A 16 18.35 15.61 -11.98
CA ILE A 16 17.16 15.04 -12.62
C ILE A 16 15.94 15.59 -11.89
N CYS A 17 15.05 16.29 -12.65
CA CYS A 17 13.76 16.72 -12.17
C CYS A 17 12.73 15.74 -12.69
N SER A 18 12.29 14.82 -11.84
CA SER A 18 11.29 13.82 -12.21
C SER A 18 9.86 14.36 -12.07
N VAL A 19 8.94 13.74 -12.77
CA VAL A 19 7.50 13.99 -12.69
C VAL A 19 6.79 12.76 -12.11
N ASP A 20 5.54 12.94 -11.66
CA ASP A 20 4.67 11.86 -11.18
C ASP A 20 5.30 11.05 -10.01
N GLU A 21 5.99 11.71 -9.10
CA GLU A 21 6.56 11.02 -7.92
C GLU A 21 5.43 10.35 -7.11
N GLU A 22 4.37 11.11 -6.82
CA GLU A 22 3.20 10.64 -6.06
C GLU A 22 2.33 9.63 -6.85
N ASP A 23 2.45 9.60 -8.20
CA ASP A 23 1.69 8.71 -9.08
C ASP A 23 2.62 7.67 -9.73
N PHE A 24 3.01 6.67 -8.95
CA PHE A 24 3.83 5.51 -9.36
C PHE A 24 5.29 5.82 -9.74
N MET A 25 5.82 7.03 -9.47
CA MET A 25 7.22 7.40 -9.73
C MET A 25 7.61 7.26 -11.22
N ARG A 26 6.71 7.57 -12.14
CA ARG A 26 6.88 7.34 -13.59
C ARG A 26 8.11 8.03 -14.18
N GLY A 27 8.39 9.25 -13.72
CA GLY A 27 9.56 10.01 -14.17
C GLY A 27 10.88 9.36 -13.77
N VAL A 28 10.97 8.84 -12.55
CA VAL A 28 12.14 8.10 -12.05
C VAL A 28 12.36 6.81 -12.85
N GLU A 29 11.29 6.04 -13.08
CA GLU A 29 11.38 4.82 -13.90
C GLU A 29 11.83 5.11 -15.32
N ALA A 30 11.35 6.20 -15.93
CA ALA A 30 11.79 6.63 -17.25
C ALA A 30 13.26 6.99 -17.28
N ALA A 31 13.77 7.73 -16.28
CA ALA A 31 15.18 8.08 -16.17
C ALA A 31 16.08 6.84 -16.03
N ILE A 32 15.68 5.86 -15.22
CA ILE A 32 16.42 4.59 -15.08
C ILE A 32 16.42 3.82 -16.39
N LYS A 33 15.26 3.68 -17.07
CA LYS A 33 15.15 3.00 -18.38
C LYS A 33 15.99 3.68 -19.47
N ALA A 34 16.11 5.00 -19.42
CA ALA A 34 16.94 5.77 -20.33
C ALA A 34 18.45 5.70 -20.03
N GLY A 35 18.83 5.04 -18.94
CA GLY A 35 20.24 4.92 -18.52
C GLY A 35 20.84 6.22 -17.93
N TRP A 36 19.99 7.17 -17.52
CA TRP A 36 20.45 8.40 -16.88
C TRP A 36 20.89 8.19 -15.44
N VAL A 37 20.41 7.11 -14.81
CA VAL A 37 20.78 6.66 -13.47
C VAL A 37 21.12 5.19 -13.53
N THR A 38 22.25 4.82 -12.96
CA THR A 38 22.78 3.46 -12.93
C THR A 38 23.06 3.02 -11.49
N LYS A 39 23.32 1.73 -11.29
CA LYS A 39 23.70 1.18 -9.98
C LYS A 39 25.05 1.70 -9.46
N ASP A 40 25.87 2.33 -10.31
CA ASP A 40 27.19 2.83 -9.96
C ASP A 40 27.16 4.32 -9.59
N ASP A 41 25.98 4.96 -9.67
CA ASP A 41 25.79 6.37 -9.33
C ASP A 41 25.46 6.55 -7.84
N TRP A 42 25.95 7.65 -7.28
CA TRP A 42 25.52 8.13 -5.97
C TRP A 42 24.30 9.02 -6.17
N ILE A 43 23.23 8.72 -5.44
CA ILE A 43 21.97 9.44 -5.54
C ILE A 43 21.75 10.23 -4.27
N LEU A 44 21.46 11.53 -4.42
CA LEU A 44 20.92 12.37 -3.38
C LEU A 44 19.50 12.77 -3.77
N ASP A 45 18.52 12.24 -3.06
CA ASP A 45 17.11 12.62 -3.21
C ASP A 45 16.77 13.77 -2.25
N THR A 46 16.00 14.75 -2.74
CA THR A 46 15.68 15.97 -1.97
C THR A 46 14.25 15.93 -1.49
N GLU A 47 14.01 15.18 -0.42
CA GLU A 47 12.73 15.09 0.25
C GLU A 47 12.64 16.00 1.51
N PRO A 48 11.43 16.38 1.96
CA PRO A 48 11.26 17.14 3.20
C PRO A 48 11.53 16.27 4.44
N THR A 49 12.78 16.26 4.89
CA THR A 49 13.27 15.41 6.00
C THR A 49 13.59 16.17 7.28
N ASP A 50 13.10 17.42 7.42
CA ASP A 50 13.46 18.33 8.52
C ASP A 50 14.98 18.51 8.70
N GLY A 51 15.73 18.47 7.58
CA GLY A 51 17.19 18.59 7.56
C GLY A 51 17.94 17.33 8.03
N GLN A 52 17.26 16.22 8.18
CA GLN A 52 17.88 14.94 8.54
C GLN A 52 18.29 14.16 7.30
N ILE A 53 19.43 13.48 7.38
CA ILE A 53 19.86 12.54 6.34
C ILE A 53 19.15 11.22 6.58
N GLN A 54 18.38 10.76 5.60
CA GLN A 54 17.71 9.46 5.61
C GLN A 54 18.43 8.52 4.63
N VAL A 55 18.82 7.36 5.12
CA VAL A 55 19.62 6.37 4.35
C VAL A 55 18.82 5.10 4.01
N ALA A 56 17.56 5.05 4.38
CA ALA A 56 16.66 3.92 4.12
C ALA A 56 15.20 4.39 4.08
N HIS A 57 14.35 3.64 3.41
CA HIS A 57 12.90 3.88 3.35
C HIS A 57 12.13 2.59 3.58
N LYS A 58 10.86 2.72 3.95
CA LYS A 58 9.95 1.58 4.05
C LYS A 58 9.52 1.12 2.65
N GLY A 59 9.33 -0.18 2.50
CA GLY A 59 8.63 -0.71 1.34
C GLY A 59 7.17 -0.28 1.32
N ARG A 60 6.53 -0.39 0.16
CA ARG A 60 5.14 -0.01 -0.06
C ARG A 60 4.43 -1.07 -0.89
N THR A 61 3.28 -1.55 -0.40
CA THR A 61 2.39 -2.40 -1.19
C THR A 61 0.97 -1.87 -1.09
N TRP A 62 0.37 -1.59 -2.24
CA TRP A 62 -1.00 -1.12 -2.36
C TRP A 62 -1.91 -2.24 -2.83
N PHE A 63 -3.04 -2.37 -2.16
CA PHE A 63 -4.08 -3.33 -2.53
C PHE A 63 -5.39 -2.60 -2.79
N GLU A 64 -6.12 -3.10 -3.77
CA GLU A 64 -7.55 -2.88 -3.91
C GLU A 64 -8.24 -4.20 -3.54
N LEU A 65 -8.81 -4.26 -2.34
CA LEU A 65 -9.55 -5.42 -1.84
C LEU A 65 -11.04 -5.23 -2.13
N THR A 66 -11.63 -6.24 -2.73
CA THR A 66 -13.08 -6.31 -3.02
C THR A 66 -13.68 -7.52 -2.32
N ILE A 67 -14.81 -7.33 -1.66
CA ILE A 67 -15.64 -8.40 -1.14
C ILE A 67 -16.98 -8.33 -1.85
N THR A 68 -17.41 -9.45 -2.41
CA THR A 68 -18.73 -9.66 -3.00
C THR A 68 -19.60 -10.47 -2.06
N GLY A 69 -20.89 -10.16 -2.00
CA GLY A 69 -21.87 -10.79 -1.15
C GLY A 69 -23.16 -11.13 -1.91
N ILE A 70 -24.25 -11.22 -1.19
CA ILE A 70 -25.57 -11.57 -1.73
C ILE A 70 -26.59 -10.59 -1.17
N THR A 71 -27.35 -9.94 -2.04
CA THR A 71 -28.42 -9.03 -1.64
C THR A 71 -29.57 -9.75 -0.98
N ALA A 72 -30.18 -9.08 -0.01
CA ALA A 72 -31.45 -9.47 0.60
C ALA A 72 -32.15 -8.23 1.16
N HIS A 73 -33.45 -8.34 1.47
CA HIS A 73 -34.15 -7.30 2.18
C HIS A 73 -33.68 -7.24 3.64
N ALA A 74 -33.43 -6.04 4.18
CA ALA A 74 -32.88 -5.85 5.52
C ALA A 74 -33.71 -6.46 6.66
N SER A 75 -35.02 -6.74 6.44
CA SER A 75 -35.84 -7.46 7.41
C SER A 75 -35.57 -8.97 7.45
N ASN A 76 -34.86 -9.53 6.47
CA ASN A 76 -34.47 -10.93 6.37
C ASN A 76 -32.99 -11.07 5.99
N PRO A 77 -32.05 -10.48 6.76
CA PRO A 77 -30.63 -10.38 6.35
C PRO A 77 -29.97 -11.76 6.22
N TRP A 78 -30.47 -12.78 6.91
CA TRP A 78 -29.98 -14.17 6.82
C TRP A 78 -30.16 -14.83 5.45
N LYS A 79 -30.95 -14.22 4.55
CA LYS A 79 -31.11 -14.67 3.15
C LYS A 79 -30.06 -14.09 2.22
N GLY A 80 -29.25 -13.14 2.70
CA GLY A 80 -28.16 -12.53 1.99
C GLY A 80 -26.81 -12.84 2.62
N ALA A 81 -25.75 -12.17 2.10
CA ALA A 81 -24.41 -12.21 2.64
C ALA A 81 -23.84 -10.79 2.60
N ASP A 82 -23.62 -10.19 3.77
CA ASP A 82 -23.27 -8.77 3.92
C ASP A 82 -21.79 -8.51 3.62
N ALA A 83 -21.54 -7.93 2.45
CA ALA A 83 -20.18 -7.60 2.02
C ALA A 83 -19.53 -6.48 2.86
N ILE A 84 -20.32 -5.55 3.42
CA ILE A 84 -19.76 -4.48 4.28
C ILE A 84 -19.37 -5.05 5.64
N ALA A 85 -20.18 -5.91 6.23
CA ALA A 85 -19.82 -6.57 7.48
C ALA A 85 -18.56 -7.44 7.32
N ALA A 86 -18.45 -8.20 6.22
CA ALA A 86 -17.26 -8.98 5.89
C ALA A 86 -16.03 -8.09 5.66
N MET A 87 -16.18 -6.93 5.03
CA MET A 87 -15.09 -5.98 4.86
C MET A 87 -14.63 -5.41 6.20
N ALA A 88 -15.52 -5.14 7.14
CA ALA A 88 -15.16 -4.68 8.48
C ALA A 88 -14.31 -5.71 9.23
N GLU A 89 -14.65 -7.01 9.13
CA GLU A 89 -13.85 -8.10 9.69
C GLU A 89 -12.47 -8.20 9.02
N ALA A 90 -12.40 -8.10 7.69
CA ALA A 90 -11.14 -8.11 6.95
C ALA A 90 -10.23 -6.94 7.38
N ILE A 91 -10.76 -5.72 7.44
CA ILE A 91 -10.04 -4.52 7.91
C ILE A 91 -9.51 -4.72 9.33
N SER A 92 -10.34 -5.22 10.24
CA SER A 92 -9.96 -5.47 11.64
C SER A 92 -8.84 -6.49 11.74
N SER A 93 -8.93 -7.58 10.98
CA SER A 93 -7.92 -8.64 10.91
C SER A 93 -6.58 -8.11 10.38
N ILE A 94 -6.59 -7.41 9.25
CA ILE A 94 -5.38 -6.81 8.65
C ILE A 94 -4.69 -5.87 9.63
N ARG A 95 -5.44 -4.96 10.28
CA ARG A 95 -4.89 -4.03 11.28
C ARG A 95 -4.21 -4.74 12.42
N LYS A 96 -4.83 -5.80 12.93
CA LYS A 96 -4.29 -6.60 14.04
C LYS A 96 -2.98 -7.28 13.63
N GLU A 97 -2.93 -7.89 12.46
CA GLU A 97 -1.76 -8.62 11.98
C GLU A 97 -0.59 -7.70 11.65
N ILE A 98 -0.81 -6.58 10.97
CA ILE A 98 0.23 -5.58 10.69
C ILE A 98 0.82 -5.02 12.00
N LYS A 99 -0.02 -4.76 13.00
CA LYS A 99 0.44 -4.30 14.32
C LYS A 99 1.31 -5.34 15.04
N ALA A 100 1.12 -6.62 14.76
CA ALA A 100 1.89 -7.73 15.34
C ALA A 100 3.18 -8.04 14.58
N CYS A 101 3.43 -7.43 13.41
CA CYS A 101 4.66 -7.64 12.65
C CYS A 101 5.89 -7.17 13.44
N PRO A 102 7.05 -7.81 13.22
CA PRO A 102 8.31 -7.40 13.83
C PRO A 102 8.66 -5.95 13.53
N LYS A 103 9.34 -5.32 14.48
CA LYS A 103 9.90 -3.96 14.30
C LYS A 103 11.29 -4.06 13.67
N HIS A 104 11.61 -3.12 12.78
CA HIS A 104 12.96 -2.91 12.32
C HIS A 104 13.68 -1.88 13.18
N HIS A 105 14.99 -2.05 13.37
CA HIS A 105 15.79 -1.17 14.24
C HIS A 105 15.71 0.30 13.78
N ASP A 106 15.94 0.57 12.51
CA ASP A 106 16.01 1.94 11.97
C ASP A 106 14.67 2.42 11.42
N LEU A 107 13.91 1.55 10.76
CA LEU A 107 12.65 1.90 10.08
C LEU A 107 11.40 1.81 10.99
N GLY A 108 11.55 1.29 12.20
CA GLY A 108 10.46 1.19 13.16
C GLY A 108 9.46 0.08 12.82
N ILE A 109 8.17 0.39 12.73
CA ILE A 109 7.07 -0.57 12.53
C ILE A 109 6.50 -0.53 11.11
N SER A 110 5.99 -1.68 10.64
CA SER A 110 5.09 -1.71 9.49
C SER A 110 3.76 -1.05 9.84
N THR A 111 3.14 -0.38 8.88
CA THR A 111 1.87 0.33 9.06
C THR A 111 0.88 0.00 7.95
N VAL A 112 -0.41 0.21 8.23
CA VAL A 112 -1.49 0.09 7.24
C VAL A 112 -2.43 1.27 7.34
N THR A 113 -2.82 1.80 6.18
CA THR A 113 -3.85 2.83 6.02
C THR A 113 -4.92 2.31 5.06
N PHE A 114 -6.18 2.52 5.43
CA PHE A 114 -7.33 2.26 4.58
C PHE A 114 -7.78 3.61 4.02
N GLY A 115 -7.30 3.95 2.82
CA GLY A 115 -7.40 5.30 2.27
C GLY A 115 -8.80 5.63 1.76
N GLN A 116 -9.53 4.61 1.30
CA GLN A 116 -10.89 4.78 0.79
C GLN A 116 -11.68 3.48 0.96
N ILE A 117 -12.95 3.60 1.28
CA ILE A 117 -13.89 2.47 1.32
C ILE A 117 -15.21 2.86 0.64
N THR A 118 -15.77 1.95 -0.14
CA THR A 118 -17.08 2.08 -0.76
C THR A 118 -17.85 0.78 -0.62
N GLY A 119 -19.19 0.82 -0.52
CA GLY A 119 -20.01 -0.38 -0.45
C GLY A 119 -21.48 -0.07 -0.25
N GLY A 120 -22.32 -1.01 -0.67
CA GLY A 120 -23.78 -0.90 -0.58
C GLY A 120 -24.36 0.25 -1.39
N TYR A 121 -25.68 0.40 -1.36
CA TYR A 121 -26.37 1.48 -2.07
C TYR A 121 -27.68 1.93 -1.41
N ARG A 122 -28.27 1.13 -0.51
CA ARG A 122 -29.51 1.46 0.21
C ARG A 122 -29.53 0.85 1.60
N PRO A 123 -30.07 1.56 2.63
CA PRO A 123 -30.04 1.09 4.02
C PRO A 123 -30.96 -0.11 4.28
N TYR A 124 -31.89 -0.41 3.39
CA TYR A 124 -32.84 -1.53 3.51
C TYR A 124 -32.47 -2.74 2.65
N VAL A 125 -31.25 -2.77 2.11
CA VAL A 125 -30.72 -3.88 1.29
C VAL A 125 -29.40 -4.36 1.87
N VAL A 126 -29.26 -5.66 2.12
CA VAL A 126 -27.98 -6.29 2.46
C VAL A 126 -26.99 -6.05 1.32
N PRO A 127 -25.82 -5.43 1.57
CA PRO A 127 -24.90 -5.05 0.53
C PRO A 127 -24.19 -6.26 -0.10
N ASP A 128 -24.18 -6.32 -1.42
CA ASP A 128 -23.53 -7.36 -2.22
C ASP A 128 -22.12 -7.00 -2.67
N SER A 129 -21.64 -5.81 -2.32
CA SER A 129 -20.28 -5.38 -2.67
C SER A 129 -19.73 -4.39 -1.66
N ALA A 130 -18.47 -4.57 -1.33
CA ALA A 130 -17.64 -3.59 -0.63
C ALA A 130 -16.24 -3.61 -1.21
N LYS A 131 -15.61 -2.42 -1.30
CA LYS A 131 -14.26 -2.25 -1.83
C LYS A 131 -13.47 -1.31 -0.92
N VAL A 132 -12.19 -1.63 -0.68
CA VAL A 132 -11.28 -0.79 0.10
C VAL A 132 -9.92 -0.68 -0.56
N TRP A 133 -9.34 0.53 -0.54
CA TRP A 133 -7.96 0.78 -0.93
C TRP A 133 -7.08 0.75 0.30
N ILE A 134 -5.97 -0.03 0.22
CA ILE A 134 -5.07 -0.31 1.33
C ILE A 134 -3.66 0.13 0.95
N ASP A 135 -3.03 0.97 1.76
CA ASP A 135 -1.59 1.28 1.70
C ASP A 135 -0.88 0.61 2.87
N MET A 136 -0.02 -0.33 2.58
CA MET A 136 0.87 -0.95 3.56
C MET A 136 2.28 -0.41 3.40
N ARG A 137 2.85 0.15 4.50
CA ARG A 137 4.26 0.52 4.57
C ARG A 137 5.00 -0.54 5.36
N LEU A 138 5.93 -1.21 4.70
CA LEU A 138 6.54 -2.44 5.18
C LEU A 138 7.99 -2.21 5.61
N VAL A 139 8.40 -2.90 6.67
CA VAL A 139 9.79 -2.91 7.13
C VAL A 139 10.30 -4.35 7.24
N PRO A 140 11.60 -4.60 7.02
CA PRO A 140 12.15 -5.95 7.19
C PRO A 140 11.83 -6.56 8.56
N PRO A 141 11.52 -7.85 8.63
CA PRO A 141 11.47 -8.84 7.56
C PRO A 141 10.12 -8.95 6.85
N THR A 142 9.19 -8.01 7.08
CA THR A 142 7.85 -8.03 6.49
C THR A 142 7.90 -7.46 5.08
N ASP A 143 7.81 -8.30 4.09
CA ASP A 143 7.82 -7.98 2.66
C ASP A 143 6.42 -8.05 2.03
N THR A 144 6.33 -7.86 0.72
CA THR A 144 5.10 -7.98 -0.06
C THR A 144 4.49 -9.38 0.02
N ALA A 145 5.31 -10.43 0.11
CA ALA A 145 4.79 -11.80 0.25
C ALA A 145 4.09 -11.99 1.61
N ALA A 146 4.68 -11.46 2.69
CA ALA A 146 4.07 -11.44 4.01
C ALA A 146 2.78 -10.59 4.03
N ALA A 147 2.79 -9.43 3.37
CA ALA A 147 1.60 -8.58 3.25
C ALA A 147 0.45 -9.30 2.53
N LYS A 148 0.73 -9.99 1.41
CA LYS A 148 -0.25 -10.83 0.70
C LYS A 148 -0.83 -11.90 1.62
N ALA A 149 0.01 -12.62 2.34
CA ALA A 149 -0.43 -13.66 3.26
C ALA A 149 -1.35 -13.12 4.37
N ILE A 150 -1.11 -11.89 4.85
CA ILE A 150 -1.99 -11.20 5.81
C ILE A 150 -3.37 -10.94 5.17
N VAL A 151 -3.40 -10.39 3.95
CA VAL A 151 -4.67 -10.12 3.25
C VAL A 151 -5.42 -11.42 2.97
N ASP A 152 -4.73 -12.48 2.53
CA ASP A 152 -5.33 -13.80 2.27
C ASP A 152 -5.96 -14.40 3.52
N ARG A 153 -5.32 -14.28 4.69
CA ARG A 153 -5.89 -14.74 5.97
C ARG A 153 -7.10 -13.91 6.38
N ALA A 154 -7.04 -12.60 6.17
CA ALA A 154 -8.15 -11.72 6.48
C ALA A 154 -9.39 -12.01 5.63
N ILE A 155 -9.19 -12.31 4.34
CA ILE A 155 -10.26 -12.74 3.43
C ILE A 155 -10.88 -14.04 3.94
N ARG A 156 -10.06 -15.08 4.18
CA ARG A 156 -10.57 -16.36 4.68
C ARG A 156 -11.39 -16.20 5.96
N LYS A 157 -10.88 -15.41 6.92
CA LYS A 157 -11.60 -15.14 8.15
C LYS A 157 -12.95 -14.45 7.89
N ALA A 158 -13.00 -13.46 7.01
CA ALA A 158 -14.24 -12.78 6.66
C ALA A 158 -15.24 -13.72 5.96
N GLU A 159 -14.77 -14.64 5.11
CA GLU A 159 -15.59 -15.67 4.46
C GLU A 159 -16.13 -16.71 5.45
N GLU A 160 -15.36 -17.04 6.49
CA GLU A 160 -15.77 -17.94 7.57
C GLU A 160 -16.85 -17.31 8.47
N GLU A 161 -16.65 -16.02 8.84
CA GLU A 161 -17.57 -15.28 9.71
C GLU A 161 -18.89 -14.93 9.01
N ILE A 162 -18.87 -14.70 7.69
CA ILE A 162 -20.03 -14.30 6.90
C ILE A 162 -20.15 -15.24 5.70
N PRO A 163 -20.80 -16.40 5.87
CA PRO A 163 -20.99 -17.37 4.80
C PRO A 163 -21.70 -16.77 3.59
N GLY A 164 -21.18 -17.05 2.40
CA GLY A 164 -21.74 -16.56 1.14
C GLY A 164 -21.03 -15.35 0.55
N VAL A 165 -20.12 -14.69 1.30
CA VAL A 165 -19.22 -13.67 0.71
C VAL A 165 -18.02 -14.31 0.03
N LYS A 166 -17.41 -13.57 -0.90
CA LYS A 166 -16.14 -13.89 -1.55
C LYS A 166 -15.25 -12.67 -1.61
N GLY A 167 -14.00 -12.82 -1.14
CA GLY A 167 -12.99 -11.81 -1.20
C GLY A 167 -11.99 -12.03 -2.33
N SER A 168 -11.51 -10.94 -2.92
CA SER A 168 -10.42 -10.93 -3.89
C SER A 168 -9.68 -9.61 -3.83
N TYR A 169 -8.43 -9.58 -4.29
CA TYR A 169 -7.70 -8.33 -4.37
C TYR A 169 -6.81 -8.26 -5.60
N ILE A 170 -6.43 -7.05 -5.97
CA ILE A 170 -5.35 -6.77 -6.90
C ILE A 170 -4.29 -5.92 -6.18
N ILE A 171 -3.02 -6.08 -6.58
CA ILE A 171 -1.94 -5.21 -6.17
C ILE A 171 -1.81 -4.13 -7.23
N THR A 172 -1.99 -2.87 -6.82
CA THR A 172 -1.94 -1.70 -7.71
C THR A 172 -0.59 -0.99 -7.65
N GLY A 173 0.22 -1.26 -6.64
CA GLY A 173 1.58 -0.74 -6.52
C GLY A 173 2.40 -1.60 -5.56
N ASP A 174 3.67 -1.81 -5.92
CA ASP A 174 4.63 -2.56 -5.10
C ASP A 174 6.02 -1.95 -5.24
N ARG A 175 6.65 -1.67 -4.12
CA ARG A 175 8.02 -1.18 -4.03
C ARG A 175 8.70 -1.85 -2.82
N PRO A 176 9.84 -2.52 -3.02
CA PRO A 176 10.59 -3.08 -1.91
C PRO A 176 11.20 -1.99 -1.01
N TYR A 177 11.64 -2.36 0.18
CA TYR A 177 12.44 -1.53 1.08
C TYR A 177 13.92 -1.62 0.75
#